data_b0afcbcac071c891433036ee29d85919
#
_entry.id   b0afcbcac071c891433036ee29d85919
#
_cell.length_a   1.000
_cell.length_b   1.000
_cell.length_c   1.000
_cell.angle_alpha   90.00
_cell.angle_beta   90.00
_cell.angle_gamma   90.00
#
_symmetry.space_group_name_H-M   'P 1'
#
loop_
_entity.id
_entity.type
_entity.pdbx_description
1 polymer ?
#
loop_
_entity_poly.entity_id
_entity_poly.type
_entity_poly.pdbx_seq_one_letter_code
_entity_poly.pdbx_strand_id
1 'polypeptide(L)'
;MYKILTLAAALFLAGCSFRPEIPEVDTKFESTYKFETSDIRDEWWKEFGDENLNALVASALEKNTDLRTAYLNLQKAAASLGISEADLFPSVNLNVGYTKAKSSGETYTKQPQTRYRTSQVNLGLSYEIDLWGRVRNSVESAKASLNATKLDYATARLSISSSVAKSYFALVALNMREAVLKDTLKTYEETLALRKTQLDLGGINETTYLQSKAAVESAKVSLLEVQTSLSQALTSVAILTGKSNDEILKGAVQSAKMLPKEPEVSAGVSADILLRRSDVAKAYADLNATNALIGVAKADYLPSISLTGLFGFSSVDFENIFISNANTWSIGGSLVQKIFDYGRTKNNVRIAETNEQIAAVAYEAAVKKALGEVRDALNNRKNAKLTLNQVKELLHSQEKIYKLAKDQFEEGYTGHLELLDAQRNLLSVRLQDIAANLSLIDSVVDVYKAFGGGFKAE
;
A
#
# COMPACT_ATOMS: atom_id res chain seq x y z
N MET A 1 7.57 -14.94 -58.05
CA MET A 1 6.49 -14.74 -57.06
C MET A 1 6.91 -15.13 -55.62
N TYR A 2 7.53 -16.28 -55.35
CA TYR A 2 7.93 -16.69 -53.98
C TYR A 2 8.88 -15.73 -53.27
N LYS A 3 9.86 -15.10 -53.95
CA LYS A 3 10.79 -14.15 -53.32
C LYS A 3 10.16 -12.80 -52.93
N ILE A 4 9.05 -12.41 -53.59
CA ILE A 4 8.30 -11.20 -53.20
C ILE A 4 7.39 -11.50 -52.00
N LEU A 5 6.83 -12.71 -51.91
CA LEU A 5 6.05 -13.15 -50.73
C LEU A 5 6.92 -13.29 -49.49
N THR A 6 8.16 -13.81 -49.63
CA THR A 6 9.08 -13.92 -48.48
C THR A 6 9.61 -12.56 -48.02
N LEU A 7 9.83 -11.60 -48.92
CA LEU A 7 10.22 -10.22 -48.57
C LEU A 7 9.05 -9.47 -47.90
N ALA A 8 7.81 -9.67 -48.37
CA ALA A 8 6.62 -9.12 -47.76
C ALA A 8 6.39 -9.73 -46.38
N ALA A 9 6.57 -11.05 -46.19
CA ALA A 9 6.47 -11.71 -44.91
C ALA A 9 7.56 -11.27 -43.92
N ALA A 10 8.78 -10.97 -44.38
CA ALA A 10 9.87 -10.45 -43.51
C ALA A 10 9.66 -8.99 -43.11
N LEU A 11 9.02 -8.16 -43.93
CA LEU A 11 8.61 -6.79 -43.62
C LEU A 11 7.44 -6.78 -42.60
N PHE A 12 6.60 -7.83 -42.59
CA PHE A 12 5.51 -7.99 -41.61
C PHE A 12 5.98 -8.32 -40.20
N LEU A 13 7.21 -8.87 -40.03
CA LEU A 13 7.79 -9.23 -38.72
C LEU A 13 8.52 -8.06 -38.05
N ALA A 14 8.87 -7.01 -38.76
CA ALA A 14 9.47 -5.79 -38.22
C ALA A 14 8.39 -4.72 -38.03
N GLY A 15 7.38 -5.00 -37.24
CA GLY A 15 6.30 -4.04 -36.95
C GLY A 15 6.84 -2.75 -36.38
N CYS A 16 6.62 -1.62 -37.06
CA CYS A 16 6.96 -0.30 -36.56
C CYS A 16 6.13 0.02 -35.31
N SER A 17 6.76 0.35 -34.21
CA SER A 17 6.09 0.92 -33.04
C SER A 17 6.35 2.43 -33.01
N PHE A 18 5.30 3.22 -32.82
CA PHE A 18 5.38 4.69 -32.68
C PHE A 18 5.49 5.13 -31.22
N ARG A 19 5.84 4.20 -30.33
CA ARG A 19 6.13 4.51 -28.93
C ARG A 19 7.37 5.41 -28.85
N PRO A 20 7.31 6.59 -28.21
CA PRO A 20 8.48 7.42 -28.01
C PRO A 20 9.42 6.78 -26.97
N GLU A 21 10.66 7.26 -26.92
CA GLU A 21 11.53 6.97 -25.80
C GLU A 21 10.94 7.54 -24.51
N ILE A 22 11.18 6.85 -23.40
CA ILE A 22 10.71 7.30 -22.08
C ILE A 22 11.51 8.56 -21.74
N PRO A 23 10.85 9.65 -21.31
CA PRO A 23 11.56 10.87 -20.93
C PRO A 23 12.56 10.60 -19.80
N GLU A 24 13.79 11.11 -19.96
CA GLU A 24 14.75 11.13 -18.85
C GLU A 24 14.22 12.03 -17.74
N VAL A 25 13.91 11.45 -16.59
CA VAL A 25 13.58 12.19 -15.39
C VAL A 25 14.86 12.36 -14.58
N ASP A 26 15.19 13.60 -14.22
CA ASP A 26 16.37 13.88 -13.40
C ASP A 26 16.16 13.31 -12.00
N THR A 27 16.76 12.15 -11.75
CA THR A 27 16.80 11.47 -10.45
C THR A 27 18.14 11.63 -9.75
N LYS A 28 19.05 12.47 -10.31
CA LYS A 28 20.35 12.76 -9.72
C LYS A 28 20.20 13.77 -8.61
N PHE A 29 20.26 13.30 -7.38
CA PHE A 29 20.33 14.16 -6.22
C PHE A 29 21.76 14.14 -5.65
N GLU A 30 22.32 15.29 -5.37
CA GLU A 30 23.55 15.39 -4.59
C GLU A 30 23.30 14.81 -3.20
N SER A 31 23.59 13.54 -3.00
CA SER A 31 23.57 12.93 -1.68
C SER A 31 24.86 13.29 -0.95
N THR A 32 24.78 14.20 0.01
CA THR A 32 25.86 14.52 0.95
C THR A 32 26.15 13.34 1.90
N TYR A 33 25.38 12.28 1.82
CA TYR A 33 25.48 11.10 2.67
C TYR A 33 26.05 9.93 1.86
N LYS A 34 27.27 9.50 2.20
CA LYS A 34 27.79 8.21 1.76
C LYS A 34 27.14 7.13 2.63
N PHE A 35 26.37 6.27 2.01
CA PHE A 35 25.69 5.18 2.69
C PHE A 35 26.37 3.86 2.29
N GLU A 36 26.80 3.05 3.27
CA GLU A 36 27.24 1.69 3.03
C GLU A 36 26.01 0.78 2.88
N THR A 37 26.06 -0.11 1.91
CA THR A 37 24.94 -1.01 1.60
C THR A 37 24.79 -2.06 2.70
N SER A 38 23.72 -2.00 3.48
CA SER A 38 23.25 -3.12 4.27
C SER A 38 22.08 -3.80 3.56
N ASP A 39 22.12 -5.12 3.45
CA ASP A 39 20.99 -5.91 2.97
C ASP A 39 19.84 -5.80 4.01
N ILE A 40 18.86 -4.96 3.73
CA ILE A 40 17.62 -4.93 4.50
C ILE A 40 16.80 -6.15 4.05
N ARG A 41 16.44 -7.02 5.00
CA ARG A 41 15.71 -8.26 4.73
C ARG A 41 14.20 -8.01 4.59
N ASP A 42 13.52 -8.80 3.77
CA ASP A 42 12.06 -8.74 3.60
C ASP A 42 11.27 -8.84 4.91
N GLU A 43 11.84 -9.51 5.90
CA GLU A 43 11.26 -9.74 7.23
C GLU A 43 11.96 -8.89 8.29
N TRP A 44 12.15 -7.60 8.01
CA TRP A 44 12.86 -6.63 8.86
C TRP A 44 12.39 -6.63 10.33
N TRP A 45 11.13 -6.97 10.61
CA TRP A 45 10.59 -7.04 11.98
C TRP A 45 11.20 -8.14 12.83
N LYS A 46 11.82 -9.15 12.23
CA LYS A 46 12.53 -10.21 12.95
C LYS A 46 13.81 -9.72 13.63
N GLU A 47 14.39 -8.62 13.17
CA GLU A 47 15.57 -8.00 13.79
C GLU A 47 15.29 -7.48 15.21
N PHE A 48 14.02 -7.28 15.59
CA PHE A 48 13.65 -6.95 16.97
C PHE A 48 13.73 -8.15 17.93
N GLY A 49 13.88 -9.38 17.44
CA GLY A 49 14.02 -10.58 18.26
C GLY A 49 12.76 -10.92 19.09
N ASP A 50 11.59 -10.44 18.67
CA ASP A 50 10.32 -10.64 19.39
C ASP A 50 9.41 -11.61 18.63
N GLU A 51 9.22 -12.81 19.21
CA GLU A 51 8.40 -13.87 18.59
C GLU A 51 6.91 -13.51 18.53
N ASN A 52 6.42 -12.70 19.48
CA ASN A 52 5.03 -12.24 19.45
C ASN A 52 4.80 -11.27 18.28
N LEU A 53 5.74 -10.35 18.07
CA LEU A 53 5.72 -9.47 16.91
C LEU A 53 5.70 -10.30 15.61
N ASN A 54 6.59 -11.30 15.52
CA ASN A 54 6.66 -12.18 14.35
C ASN A 54 5.33 -12.88 14.08
N ALA A 55 4.69 -13.42 15.12
CA ALA A 55 3.39 -14.08 15.02
C ALA A 55 2.25 -13.13 14.65
N LEU A 56 2.28 -11.88 15.14
CA LEU A 56 1.28 -10.87 14.81
C LEU A 56 1.42 -10.38 13.39
N VAL A 57 2.65 -10.12 12.93
CA VAL A 57 2.90 -9.72 11.52
C VAL A 57 2.53 -10.85 10.57
N ALA A 58 2.89 -12.10 10.87
CA ALA A 58 2.49 -13.25 10.05
C ALA A 58 0.96 -13.36 9.92
N SER A 59 0.23 -13.22 11.04
CA SER A 59 -1.25 -13.23 11.03
C SER A 59 -1.82 -12.07 10.22
N ALA A 60 -1.25 -10.87 10.32
CA ALA A 60 -1.70 -9.72 9.55
C ALA A 60 -1.46 -9.91 8.05
N LEU A 61 -0.29 -10.40 7.66
CA LEU A 61 0.02 -10.67 6.25
C LEU A 61 -0.89 -11.75 5.64
N GLU A 62 -1.44 -12.65 6.45
CA GLU A 62 -2.39 -13.68 6.01
C GLU A 62 -3.85 -13.19 5.99
N LYS A 63 -4.27 -12.41 7.02
CA LYS A 63 -5.69 -12.15 7.31
C LYS A 63 -6.15 -10.72 7.09
N ASN A 64 -5.22 -9.78 6.91
CA ASN A 64 -5.58 -8.37 6.79
C ASN A 64 -6.42 -8.09 5.55
N THR A 65 -7.54 -7.38 5.73
CA THR A 65 -8.51 -7.09 4.66
C THR A 65 -7.97 -6.15 3.58
N ASP A 66 -7.13 -5.18 3.96
CA ASP A 66 -6.56 -4.22 3.02
C ASP A 66 -5.52 -4.92 2.13
N LEU A 67 -4.71 -5.80 2.72
CA LEU A 67 -3.75 -6.61 1.96
C LEU A 67 -4.46 -7.59 1.02
N ARG A 68 -5.55 -8.19 1.48
CA ARG A 68 -6.40 -9.04 0.63
C ARG A 68 -7.00 -8.25 -0.53
N THR A 69 -7.43 -7.02 -0.28
CA THR A 69 -7.94 -6.13 -1.34
C THR A 69 -6.85 -5.78 -2.34
N ALA A 70 -5.63 -5.47 -1.88
CA ALA A 70 -4.49 -5.22 -2.75
C ALA A 70 -4.14 -6.45 -3.62
N TYR A 71 -4.21 -7.66 -3.05
CA TYR A 71 -4.02 -8.92 -3.79
C TYR A 71 -5.12 -9.15 -4.85
N LEU A 72 -6.38 -8.87 -4.53
CA LEU A 72 -7.48 -8.97 -5.49
C LEU A 72 -7.33 -7.95 -6.63
N ASN A 73 -6.83 -6.74 -6.34
CA ASN A 73 -6.50 -5.76 -7.38
C ASN A 73 -5.37 -6.27 -8.29
N LEU A 74 -4.38 -6.98 -7.74
CA LEU A 74 -3.34 -7.62 -8.54
C LEU A 74 -3.93 -8.69 -9.47
N GLN A 75 -4.83 -9.55 -8.98
CA GLN A 75 -5.52 -10.53 -9.82
C GLN A 75 -6.36 -9.86 -10.92
N LYS A 76 -7.05 -8.76 -10.60
CA LYS A 76 -7.79 -7.95 -11.57
C LYS A 76 -6.88 -7.39 -12.65
N ALA A 77 -5.72 -6.85 -12.29
CA ALA A 77 -4.75 -6.33 -13.26
C ALA A 77 -4.19 -7.45 -14.16
N ALA A 78 -3.94 -8.63 -13.61
CA ALA A 78 -3.52 -9.80 -14.39
C ALA A 78 -4.61 -10.24 -15.40
N ALA A 79 -5.88 -10.24 -14.99
CA ALA A 79 -6.99 -10.53 -15.88
C ALA A 79 -7.15 -9.45 -16.99
N SER A 80 -6.91 -8.17 -16.65
CA SER A 80 -6.91 -7.07 -17.63
C SER A 80 -5.80 -7.21 -18.67
N LEU A 81 -4.60 -7.67 -18.25
CA LEU A 81 -3.54 -8.02 -19.19
C LEU A 81 -4.00 -9.14 -20.13
N GLY A 82 -4.59 -10.21 -19.60
CA GLY A 82 -5.12 -11.30 -20.42
C GLY A 82 -6.15 -10.85 -21.46
N ILE A 83 -6.99 -9.85 -21.14
CA ILE A 83 -7.90 -9.23 -22.11
C ILE A 83 -7.12 -8.52 -23.22
N SER A 84 -6.10 -7.71 -22.86
CA SER A 84 -5.28 -7.02 -23.86
C SER A 84 -4.47 -7.99 -24.73
N GLU A 85 -3.98 -9.10 -24.14
CA GLU A 85 -3.29 -10.16 -24.89
C GLU A 85 -4.22 -10.93 -25.83
N ALA A 86 -5.50 -11.07 -25.47
CA ALA A 86 -6.50 -11.71 -26.33
C ALA A 86 -6.72 -10.92 -27.63
N ASP A 87 -6.55 -9.59 -27.61
CA ASP A 87 -6.65 -8.74 -28.81
C ASP A 87 -5.53 -9.02 -29.85
N LEU A 88 -4.45 -9.73 -29.47
CA LEU A 88 -3.43 -10.21 -30.41
C LEU A 88 -3.90 -11.38 -31.29
N PHE A 89 -5.04 -11.98 -30.95
CA PHE A 89 -5.58 -13.17 -31.63
C PHE A 89 -6.94 -12.90 -32.24
N PRO A 90 -7.34 -13.68 -33.27
CA PRO A 90 -8.67 -13.56 -33.86
C PRO A 90 -9.77 -13.90 -32.84
N SER A 91 -10.87 -13.16 -32.90
CA SER A 91 -12.10 -13.52 -32.21
C SER A 91 -13.00 -14.36 -33.11
N VAL A 92 -13.64 -15.38 -32.55
CA VAL A 92 -14.60 -16.25 -33.25
C VAL A 92 -15.92 -16.18 -32.53
N ASN A 93 -16.98 -15.80 -33.23
CA ASN A 93 -18.33 -15.66 -32.70
C ASN A 93 -19.32 -16.56 -33.43
N LEU A 94 -20.22 -17.22 -32.71
CA LEU A 94 -21.36 -17.92 -33.32
C LEU A 94 -22.53 -16.91 -33.42
N ASN A 95 -23.03 -16.73 -34.63
CA ASN A 95 -24.19 -15.89 -34.90
C ASN A 95 -25.36 -16.77 -35.38
N VAL A 96 -26.48 -16.68 -34.66
CA VAL A 96 -27.73 -17.31 -35.05
C VAL A 96 -28.77 -16.21 -35.23
N GLY A 97 -29.35 -16.16 -36.37
CA GLY A 97 -30.31 -15.11 -36.74
C GLY A 97 -31.51 -15.62 -37.50
N TYR A 98 -32.68 -15.05 -37.20
CA TYR A 98 -33.89 -15.21 -37.99
C TYR A 98 -34.43 -13.84 -38.33
N THR A 99 -34.58 -13.56 -39.61
CA THR A 99 -35.14 -12.30 -40.09
C THR A 99 -36.37 -12.56 -40.91
N LYS A 100 -37.49 -11.91 -40.62
CA LYS A 100 -38.70 -11.86 -41.43
C LYS A 100 -38.97 -10.41 -41.76
N ALA A 101 -38.89 -10.04 -43.01
CA ALA A 101 -39.04 -8.66 -43.44
C ALA A 101 -40.00 -8.54 -44.64
N LYS A 102 -40.55 -7.35 -44.82
CA LYS A 102 -41.35 -6.94 -45.97
C LYS A 102 -40.70 -5.67 -46.55
N SER A 103 -40.36 -5.70 -47.81
CA SER A 103 -39.82 -4.51 -48.48
C SER A 103 -40.96 -3.48 -48.72
N SER A 104 -40.59 -2.20 -48.73
CA SER A 104 -41.51 -1.15 -49.13
C SER A 104 -41.76 -1.19 -50.63
N GLY A 105 -43.01 -1.01 -51.08
CA GLY A 105 -43.34 -0.80 -52.48
C GLY A 105 -43.19 0.66 -52.95
N GLU A 106 -42.99 1.59 -52.02
CA GLU A 106 -42.87 3.03 -52.28
C GLU A 106 -41.39 3.51 -52.29
N THR A 107 -40.46 2.65 -52.74
CA THR A 107 -39.09 3.05 -53.00
C THR A 107 -38.96 3.72 -54.38
N TYR A 108 -37.84 4.42 -54.62
CA TYR A 108 -37.61 5.13 -55.90
C TYR A 108 -37.86 4.25 -57.11
N THR A 109 -37.55 2.96 -57.06
CA THR A 109 -37.74 1.99 -58.16
C THR A 109 -39.15 1.40 -58.22
N LYS A 110 -40.07 1.75 -57.28
CA LYS A 110 -41.45 1.22 -57.19
C LYS A 110 -41.56 -0.29 -57.42
N GLN A 111 -40.61 -1.06 -56.81
CA GLN A 111 -40.62 -2.52 -56.90
C GLN A 111 -41.80 -3.11 -56.10
N PRO A 112 -42.39 -4.23 -56.59
CA PRO A 112 -43.46 -4.90 -55.84
C PRO A 112 -42.99 -5.25 -54.41
N GLN A 113 -43.93 -5.10 -53.43
CA GLN A 113 -43.65 -5.47 -52.08
C GLN A 113 -43.29 -6.95 -51.99
N THR A 114 -42.07 -7.23 -51.52
CA THR A 114 -41.60 -8.63 -51.33
C THR A 114 -41.51 -8.94 -49.83
N ARG A 115 -42.07 -10.07 -49.44
CA ARG A 115 -41.86 -10.64 -48.10
C ARG A 115 -40.76 -11.70 -48.21
N TYR A 116 -39.76 -11.58 -47.38
CA TYR A 116 -38.69 -12.56 -47.28
C TYR A 116 -38.43 -12.95 -45.84
N ARG A 117 -37.92 -14.14 -45.67
CA ARG A 117 -37.41 -14.65 -44.41
C ARG A 117 -36.03 -15.23 -44.66
N THR A 118 -35.16 -15.15 -43.64
CA THR A 118 -33.82 -15.73 -43.70
C THR A 118 -33.49 -16.26 -42.34
N SER A 119 -33.11 -17.51 -42.28
CA SER A 119 -32.52 -18.17 -41.12
C SER A 119 -31.03 -18.32 -41.38
N GLN A 120 -30.20 -17.98 -40.42
CA GLN A 120 -28.75 -18.09 -40.55
C GLN A 120 -28.10 -18.63 -39.28
N VAL A 121 -27.12 -19.50 -39.47
CA VAL A 121 -26.22 -19.98 -38.40
C VAL A 121 -24.82 -19.92 -38.97
N ASN A 122 -23.99 -19.04 -38.44
CA ASN A 122 -22.63 -18.85 -38.94
C ASN A 122 -21.63 -18.56 -37.84
N LEU A 123 -20.39 -18.97 -38.05
CA LEU A 123 -19.20 -18.57 -37.33
C LEU A 123 -18.60 -17.37 -38.00
N GLY A 124 -18.47 -16.26 -37.26
CA GLY A 124 -17.78 -15.05 -37.72
C GLY A 124 -16.41 -14.96 -37.08
N LEU A 125 -15.37 -14.77 -37.86
CA LEU A 125 -14.01 -14.51 -37.46
C LEU A 125 -13.71 -13.02 -37.69
N SER A 126 -13.10 -12.38 -36.70
CA SER A 126 -12.61 -11.00 -36.80
C SER A 126 -11.20 -10.90 -36.23
N TYR A 127 -10.29 -10.27 -36.94
CA TYR A 127 -8.90 -10.07 -36.52
C TYR A 127 -8.37 -8.74 -37.01
N GLU A 128 -7.77 -7.93 -36.15
CA GLU A 128 -7.03 -6.73 -36.49
C GLU A 128 -5.54 -7.07 -36.68
N ILE A 129 -5.00 -6.77 -37.85
CA ILE A 129 -3.58 -6.93 -38.15
C ILE A 129 -2.84 -5.76 -37.50
N ASP A 130 -2.06 -6.03 -36.49
CA ASP A 130 -1.31 -5.01 -35.74
C ASP A 130 0.00 -4.63 -36.43
N LEU A 131 -0.13 -3.96 -37.59
CA LEU A 131 1.02 -3.53 -38.38
C LEU A 131 1.77 -2.36 -37.71
N TRP A 132 1.04 -1.49 -37.06
CA TRP A 132 1.53 -0.24 -36.48
C TRP A 132 1.79 -0.32 -34.97
N GLY A 133 1.60 -1.45 -34.35
CA GLY A 133 1.85 -1.68 -32.93
C GLY A 133 0.76 -1.13 -32.01
N ARG A 134 -0.43 -0.86 -32.48
CA ARG A 134 -1.54 -0.40 -31.63
C ARG A 134 -1.87 -1.41 -30.54
N VAL A 135 -2.08 -2.68 -30.94
CA VAL A 135 -2.42 -3.76 -30.00
C VAL A 135 -1.22 -4.10 -29.13
N ARG A 136 -0.03 -4.22 -29.71
CA ARG A 136 1.20 -4.49 -28.94
C ARG A 136 1.49 -3.42 -27.89
N ASN A 137 1.33 -2.14 -28.21
CA ASN A 137 1.49 -1.05 -27.25
C ASN A 137 0.40 -1.08 -26.16
N SER A 138 -0.83 -1.49 -26.48
CA SER A 138 -1.88 -1.72 -25.48
C SER A 138 -1.47 -2.83 -24.49
N VAL A 139 -0.93 -3.95 -25.00
CA VAL A 139 -0.40 -5.04 -24.17
C VAL A 139 0.76 -4.57 -23.29
N GLU A 140 1.71 -3.80 -23.84
CA GLU A 140 2.82 -3.25 -23.05
C GLU A 140 2.34 -2.29 -21.96
N SER A 141 1.33 -1.46 -22.21
CA SER A 141 0.69 -0.64 -21.20
C SER A 141 0.05 -1.48 -20.11
N ALA A 142 -0.67 -2.56 -20.47
CA ALA A 142 -1.30 -3.46 -19.52
C ALA A 142 -0.27 -4.23 -18.68
N LYS A 143 0.86 -4.66 -19.27
CA LYS A 143 1.99 -5.28 -18.55
C LYS A 143 2.61 -4.32 -17.55
N ALA A 144 2.86 -3.07 -17.94
CA ALA A 144 3.39 -2.06 -17.05
C ALA A 144 2.42 -1.75 -15.90
N SER A 145 1.11 -1.69 -16.17
CA SER A 145 0.06 -1.50 -15.17
C SER A 145 -0.04 -2.69 -14.20
N LEU A 146 0.13 -3.92 -14.68
CA LEU A 146 0.22 -5.10 -13.82
C LEU A 146 1.44 -5.01 -12.91
N ASN A 147 2.60 -4.59 -13.43
CA ASN A 147 3.81 -4.40 -12.63
C ASN A 147 3.61 -3.31 -11.58
N ALA A 148 2.99 -2.18 -11.93
CA ALA A 148 2.63 -1.14 -10.97
C ALA A 148 1.75 -1.67 -9.83
N THR A 149 0.76 -2.52 -10.16
CA THR A 149 -0.13 -3.13 -9.15
C THR A 149 0.60 -4.17 -8.26
N LYS A 150 1.60 -4.90 -8.80
CA LYS A 150 2.48 -5.76 -7.99
C LYS A 150 3.25 -4.95 -6.95
N LEU A 151 3.76 -3.80 -7.35
CA LEU A 151 4.52 -2.88 -6.50
C LEU A 151 3.61 -2.19 -5.46
N ASP A 152 2.35 -1.90 -5.80
CA ASP A 152 1.34 -1.47 -4.82
C ASP A 152 1.08 -2.53 -3.75
N TYR A 153 0.98 -3.80 -4.13
CA TYR A 153 0.83 -4.89 -3.18
C TYR A 153 2.05 -5.00 -2.23
N ALA A 154 3.27 -4.84 -2.75
CA ALA A 154 4.48 -4.82 -1.94
C ALA A 154 4.49 -3.62 -0.97
N THR A 155 4.08 -2.43 -1.42
CA THR A 155 3.93 -1.23 -0.59
C THR A 155 2.90 -1.43 0.52
N ALA A 156 1.77 -2.07 0.21
CA ALA A 156 0.74 -2.40 1.20
C ALA A 156 1.28 -3.38 2.26
N ARG A 157 2.02 -4.41 1.84
CA ARG A 157 2.69 -5.36 2.75
C ARG A 157 3.61 -4.67 3.75
N LEU A 158 4.47 -3.76 3.26
CA LEU A 158 5.37 -2.98 4.09
C LEU A 158 4.61 -2.06 5.06
N SER A 159 3.58 -1.39 4.57
CA SER A 159 2.77 -0.49 5.39
C SER A 159 2.04 -1.25 6.51
N ILE A 160 1.45 -2.41 6.20
CA ILE A 160 0.73 -3.22 7.18
C ILE A 160 1.70 -3.79 8.22
N SER A 161 2.84 -4.37 7.80
CA SER A 161 3.84 -4.88 8.74
C SER A 161 4.37 -3.78 9.68
N SER A 162 4.60 -2.57 9.15
CA SER A 162 5.02 -1.41 9.95
C SER A 162 3.94 -0.95 10.93
N SER A 163 2.67 -0.94 10.49
CA SER A 163 1.54 -0.56 11.35
C SER A 163 1.32 -1.57 12.47
N VAL A 164 1.45 -2.88 12.18
CA VAL A 164 1.37 -3.93 13.20
C VAL A 164 2.48 -3.78 14.24
N ALA A 165 3.73 -3.56 13.79
CA ALA A 165 4.86 -3.38 14.67
C ALA A 165 4.67 -2.20 15.61
N LYS A 166 4.31 -1.02 15.10
CA LYS A 166 4.05 0.18 15.92
C LYS A 166 2.87 -0.02 16.86
N SER A 167 1.77 -0.59 16.40
CA SER A 167 0.60 -0.85 17.26
C SER A 167 0.91 -1.85 18.36
N TYR A 168 1.71 -2.87 18.08
CA TYR A 168 2.18 -3.83 19.07
C TYR A 168 3.11 -3.18 20.12
N PHE A 169 4.09 -2.40 19.71
CA PHE A 169 5.00 -1.70 20.63
C PHE A 169 4.26 -0.66 21.48
N ALA A 170 3.28 0.04 20.89
CA ALA A 170 2.40 0.93 21.65
C ALA A 170 1.59 0.17 22.72
N LEU A 171 1.08 -1.03 22.37
CA LEU A 171 0.38 -1.90 23.32
C LEU A 171 1.29 -2.35 24.45
N VAL A 172 2.53 -2.76 24.17
CA VAL A 172 3.53 -3.11 25.19
C VAL A 172 3.84 -1.91 26.09
N ALA A 173 4.07 -0.74 25.53
CA ALA A 173 4.33 0.49 26.29
C ALA A 173 3.16 0.90 27.18
N LEU A 174 1.91 0.74 26.72
CA LEU A 174 0.72 0.99 27.53
C LEU A 174 0.59 0.01 28.68
N ASN A 175 0.92 -1.27 28.47
CA ASN A 175 0.96 -2.27 29.53
C ASN A 175 2.03 -1.94 30.61
N MET A 176 3.22 -1.47 30.18
CA MET A 176 4.25 -0.99 31.11
C MET A 176 3.77 0.23 31.92
N ARG A 177 3.09 1.20 31.24
CA ARG A 177 2.50 2.38 31.93
C ARG A 177 1.43 1.98 32.94
N GLU A 178 0.57 1.02 32.59
CA GLU A 178 -0.44 0.50 33.51
C GLU A 178 0.21 -0.12 34.77
N ALA A 179 1.27 -0.90 34.58
CA ALA A 179 2.01 -1.51 35.71
C ALA A 179 2.61 -0.46 36.65
N VAL A 180 3.25 0.58 36.09
CA VAL A 180 3.82 1.70 36.89
C VAL A 180 2.72 2.45 37.65
N LEU A 181 1.58 2.71 37.01
CA LEU A 181 0.47 3.41 37.67
C LEU A 181 -0.19 2.58 38.74
N LYS A 182 -0.34 1.27 38.57
CA LYS A 182 -0.86 0.35 39.60
C LYS A 182 0.05 0.30 40.85
N ASP A 183 1.35 0.22 40.65
CA ASP A 183 2.34 0.24 41.71
C ASP A 183 2.32 1.58 42.49
N THR A 184 2.28 2.69 41.73
CA THR A 184 2.17 4.04 42.30
C THR A 184 0.85 4.24 43.06
N LEU A 185 -0.27 3.80 42.51
CA LEU A 185 -1.58 3.87 43.20
C LEU A 185 -1.56 3.12 44.51
N LYS A 186 -1.02 1.90 44.53
CA LYS A 186 -0.87 1.11 45.74
C LYS A 186 -0.07 1.87 46.83
N THR A 187 1.07 2.46 46.44
CA THR A 187 1.90 3.28 47.34
C THR A 187 1.13 4.50 47.89
N TYR A 188 0.35 5.16 47.02
CA TYR A 188 -0.46 6.30 47.42
C TYR A 188 -1.61 5.90 48.38
N GLU A 189 -2.27 4.76 48.12
CA GLU A 189 -3.35 4.24 49.01
C GLU A 189 -2.81 3.84 50.38
N GLU A 190 -1.64 3.20 50.45
CA GLU A 190 -0.96 2.89 51.71
C GLU A 190 -0.62 4.19 52.50
N THR A 191 -0.10 5.21 51.77
CA THR A 191 0.18 6.51 52.37
C THR A 191 -1.09 7.20 52.85
N LEU A 192 -2.17 7.18 52.08
CA LEU A 192 -3.45 7.78 52.45
C LEU A 192 -4.03 7.14 53.73
N ALA A 193 -3.96 5.79 53.86
CA ALA A 193 -4.42 5.07 55.03
C ALA A 193 -3.64 5.51 56.29
N LEU A 194 -2.31 5.67 56.21
CA LEU A 194 -1.49 6.18 57.29
C LEU A 194 -1.90 7.62 57.65
N ARG A 195 -2.10 8.51 56.65
CA ARG A 195 -2.52 9.90 56.90
C ARG A 195 -3.91 10.01 57.49
N LYS A 196 -4.82 9.10 57.16
CA LYS A 196 -6.14 9.04 57.79
C LYS A 196 -6.01 8.75 59.29
N THR A 197 -5.19 7.75 59.69
CA THR A 197 -4.93 7.43 61.08
C THR A 197 -4.29 8.61 61.83
N GLN A 198 -3.33 9.30 61.21
CA GLN A 198 -2.67 10.46 61.82
C GLN A 198 -3.63 11.65 62.00
N LEU A 199 -4.56 11.89 61.06
CA LEU A 199 -5.60 12.91 61.16
C LEU A 199 -6.55 12.60 62.32
N ASP A 200 -7.02 11.34 62.41
CA ASP A 200 -7.95 10.91 63.46
C ASP A 200 -7.34 11.00 64.86
N LEU A 201 -6.02 10.90 64.93
CA LEU A 201 -5.26 11.07 66.22
C LEU A 201 -4.83 12.54 66.45
N GLY A 202 -5.19 13.47 65.53
CA GLY A 202 -4.80 14.89 65.63
C GLY A 202 -3.33 15.19 65.31
N GLY A 203 -2.58 14.23 64.74
CA GLY A 203 -1.15 14.35 64.42
C GLY A 203 -0.84 15.15 63.15
N ILE A 204 -1.83 15.35 62.30
CA ILE A 204 -1.72 16.16 61.05
C ILE A 204 -2.96 17.02 60.88
N ASN A 205 -2.85 18.06 60.03
CA ASN A 205 -3.99 18.87 59.63
C ASN A 205 -4.77 18.23 58.46
N GLU A 206 -6.01 18.67 58.24
CA GLU A 206 -6.88 18.18 57.20
C GLU A 206 -6.31 18.45 55.79
N THR A 207 -5.58 19.54 55.60
CA THR A 207 -4.93 19.88 54.30
C THR A 207 -3.98 18.77 53.85
N THR A 208 -3.14 18.24 54.76
CA THR A 208 -2.18 17.16 54.48
C THR A 208 -2.90 15.87 54.11
N TYR A 209 -4.01 15.54 54.74
CA TYR A 209 -4.84 14.41 54.37
C TYR A 209 -5.47 14.58 52.98
N LEU A 210 -6.05 15.74 52.75
CA LEU A 210 -6.68 16.04 51.44
C LEU A 210 -5.68 16.07 50.27
N GLN A 211 -4.43 16.49 50.48
CA GLN A 211 -3.35 16.39 49.49
C GLN A 211 -3.04 14.93 49.12
N SER A 212 -2.96 14.04 50.16
CA SER A 212 -2.77 12.61 49.92
C SER A 212 -3.96 11.98 49.19
N LYS A 213 -5.19 12.36 49.56
CA LYS A 213 -6.41 11.91 48.91
C LYS A 213 -6.45 12.34 47.45
N ALA A 214 -6.11 13.60 47.18
CA ALA A 214 -6.06 14.12 45.79
C ALA A 214 -5.01 13.38 44.91
N ALA A 215 -3.88 12.97 45.50
CA ALA A 215 -2.88 12.17 44.77
C ALA A 215 -3.43 10.78 44.40
N VAL A 216 -4.15 10.10 45.32
CA VAL A 216 -4.82 8.82 45.00
C VAL A 216 -5.84 8.98 43.91
N GLU A 217 -6.73 9.96 44.01
CA GLU A 217 -7.77 10.18 42.99
C GLU A 217 -7.16 10.54 41.62
N SER A 218 -6.10 11.36 41.56
CA SER A 218 -5.38 11.68 40.35
C SER A 218 -4.74 10.43 39.71
N ALA A 219 -4.13 9.56 40.53
CA ALA A 219 -3.54 8.30 40.06
C ALA A 219 -4.61 7.34 39.50
N LYS A 220 -5.81 7.27 40.13
CA LYS A 220 -6.96 6.50 39.61
C LYS A 220 -7.43 7.02 38.26
N VAL A 221 -7.56 8.33 38.09
CA VAL A 221 -7.92 8.94 36.79
C VAL A 221 -6.90 8.55 35.70
N SER A 222 -5.60 8.70 36.00
CA SER A 222 -4.54 8.35 35.05
C SER A 222 -4.54 6.84 34.72
N LEU A 223 -4.85 5.98 35.67
CA LEU A 223 -4.98 4.54 35.43
C LEU A 223 -6.15 4.22 34.49
N LEU A 224 -7.32 4.84 34.66
CA LEU A 224 -8.49 4.66 33.81
C LEU A 224 -8.21 5.16 32.37
N GLU A 225 -7.49 6.26 32.21
CA GLU A 225 -7.08 6.78 30.90
C GLU A 225 -6.15 5.79 30.16
N VAL A 226 -5.19 5.20 30.86
CA VAL A 226 -4.29 4.19 30.29
C VAL A 226 -5.05 2.90 29.93
N GLN A 227 -5.98 2.46 30.79
CA GLN A 227 -6.83 1.28 30.50
C GLN A 227 -7.72 1.50 29.26
N THR A 228 -8.26 2.70 29.10
CA THR A 228 -9.00 3.07 27.89
C THR A 228 -8.10 3.01 26.64
N SER A 229 -6.91 3.59 26.73
CA SER A 229 -5.92 3.59 25.64
C SER A 229 -5.47 2.16 25.30
N LEU A 230 -5.29 1.31 26.30
CA LEU A 230 -4.93 -0.10 26.14
C LEU A 230 -6.03 -0.89 25.40
N SER A 231 -7.30 -0.66 25.74
CA SER A 231 -8.44 -1.27 25.04
C SER A 231 -8.50 -0.84 23.56
N GLN A 232 -8.24 0.44 23.28
CA GLN A 232 -8.20 0.96 21.91
C GLN A 232 -7.02 0.38 21.11
N ALA A 233 -5.84 0.29 21.71
CA ALA A 233 -4.66 -0.31 21.11
C ALA A 233 -4.87 -1.80 20.81
N LEU A 234 -5.48 -2.55 21.71
CA LEU A 234 -5.88 -3.95 21.49
C LEU A 234 -6.81 -4.09 20.28
N THR A 235 -7.83 -3.25 20.20
CA THR A 235 -8.75 -3.25 19.06
C THR A 235 -8.02 -2.94 17.75
N SER A 236 -7.08 -2.01 17.75
CA SER A 236 -6.28 -1.68 16.58
C SER A 236 -5.42 -2.86 16.10
N VAL A 237 -4.74 -3.55 17.03
CA VAL A 237 -3.96 -4.76 16.71
C VAL A 237 -4.88 -5.88 16.24
N ALA A 238 -6.06 -6.05 16.84
CA ALA A 238 -7.05 -7.06 16.43
C ALA A 238 -7.53 -6.84 14.98
N ILE A 239 -7.86 -5.61 14.62
CA ILE A 239 -8.26 -5.25 13.24
C ILE A 239 -7.13 -5.53 12.25
N LEU A 240 -5.90 -5.14 12.59
CA LEU A 240 -4.75 -5.33 11.69
C LEU A 240 -4.41 -6.81 11.49
N THR A 241 -4.53 -7.64 12.54
CA THR A 241 -4.07 -9.03 12.54
C THR A 241 -5.17 -10.06 12.27
N GLY A 242 -6.44 -9.66 12.33
CA GLY A 242 -7.59 -10.56 12.25
C GLY A 242 -7.69 -11.53 13.44
N LYS A 243 -7.00 -11.24 14.57
CA LYS A 243 -7.07 -12.01 15.82
C LYS A 243 -8.08 -11.40 16.79
N SER A 244 -8.61 -12.21 17.69
CA SER A 244 -9.43 -11.69 18.78
C SER A 244 -8.60 -10.96 19.85
N ASN A 245 -9.25 -10.04 20.59
CA ASN A 245 -8.59 -9.33 21.70
C ASN A 245 -8.04 -10.31 22.76
N ASP A 246 -8.75 -11.40 23.04
CA ASP A 246 -8.34 -12.42 23.99
C ASP A 246 -7.07 -13.17 23.57
N GLU A 247 -6.93 -13.49 22.28
CA GLU A 247 -5.71 -14.12 21.74
C GLU A 247 -4.50 -13.20 21.84
N ILE A 248 -4.70 -11.90 21.59
CA ILE A 248 -3.64 -10.89 21.69
C ILE A 248 -3.23 -10.69 23.16
N LEU A 249 -4.20 -10.58 24.07
CA LEU A 249 -3.93 -10.43 25.50
C LEU A 249 -3.16 -11.61 26.07
N LYS A 250 -3.60 -12.84 25.80
CA LYS A 250 -2.98 -14.07 26.33
C LYS A 250 -1.60 -14.33 25.71
N GLY A 251 -1.43 -14.02 24.43
CA GLY A 251 -0.18 -14.25 23.71
C GLY A 251 0.82 -13.12 23.87
N ALA A 252 0.49 -11.97 23.29
CA ALA A 252 1.45 -10.88 23.11
C ALA A 252 1.64 -9.98 24.34
N VAL A 253 0.55 -9.69 25.09
CA VAL A 253 0.61 -8.70 26.18
C VAL A 253 1.15 -9.30 27.48
N GLN A 254 0.72 -10.51 27.86
CA GLN A 254 1.15 -11.14 29.11
C GLN A 254 2.62 -11.58 29.10
N SER A 255 3.18 -11.87 27.90
CA SER A 255 4.57 -12.28 27.75
C SER A 255 5.54 -11.10 27.57
N ALA A 256 5.10 -9.98 27.00
CA ALA A 256 5.95 -8.81 26.73
C ALA A 256 5.94 -7.84 27.91
N LYS A 257 6.92 -7.98 28.82
CA LYS A 257 7.09 -7.08 29.97
C LYS A 257 7.92 -5.83 29.66
N MET A 258 8.62 -5.79 28.56
CA MET A 258 9.53 -4.70 28.18
C MET A 258 9.51 -4.51 26.68
N LEU A 259 9.77 -3.28 26.21
CA LEU A 259 10.07 -3.01 24.82
C LEU A 259 11.38 -3.69 24.43
N PRO A 260 11.52 -4.15 23.15
CA PRO A 260 12.76 -4.76 22.69
C PRO A 260 13.90 -3.75 22.68
N LYS A 261 15.13 -4.26 22.63
CA LYS A 261 16.30 -3.41 22.40
C LYS A 261 16.28 -2.90 20.95
N GLU A 262 16.81 -1.69 20.77
CA GLU A 262 17.04 -1.15 19.42
C GLU A 262 17.89 -2.11 18.60
N PRO A 263 17.41 -2.61 17.42
CA PRO A 263 18.25 -3.37 16.51
C PRO A 263 19.37 -2.51 15.94
N GLU A 264 20.50 -3.12 15.65
CA GLU A 264 21.61 -2.43 14.96
C GLU A 264 21.20 -2.16 13.51
N VAL A 265 20.79 -0.94 13.23
CA VAL A 265 20.56 -0.47 11.86
C VAL A 265 21.87 0.11 11.37
N SER A 266 22.49 -0.54 10.40
CA SER A 266 23.72 -0.05 9.78
C SER A 266 23.44 1.32 9.13
N ALA A 267 24.24 2.31 9.54
CA ALA A 267 24.13 3.68 9.05
C ALA A 267 24.83 3.79 7.69
N GLY A 268 24.19 3.29 6.63
CA GLY A 268 24.82 3.40 5.34
C GLY A 268 23.96 2.84 4.22
N VAL A 269 23.19 3.69 3.53
CA VAL A 269 22.34 3.27 2.43
C VAL A 269 22.63 4.14 1.22
N SER A 270 22.95 3.53 0.07
CA SER A 270 23.14 4.24 -1.19
C SER A 270 21.84 4.89 -1.66
N ALA A 271 21.94 6.06 -2.30
CA ALA A 271 20.79 6.69 -2.95
C ALA A 271 20.07 5.76 -3.96
N ASP A 272 20.80 4.79 -4.53
CA ASP A 272 20.25 3.79 -5.46
C ASP A 272 19.20 2.88 -4.82
N ILE A 273 19.22 2.71 -3.49
CA ILE A 273 18.16 1.93 -2.79
C ILE A 273 16.81 2.62 -2.87
N LEU A 274 16.79 3.96 -2.95
CA LEU A 274 15.55 4.70 -3.08
C LEU A 274 14.82 4.38 -4.39
N LEU A 275 15.57 4.10 -5.46
CA LEU A 275 15.00 3.69 -6.75
C LEU A 275 14.42 2.26 -6.70
N ARG A 276 14.80 1.46 -5.69
CA ARG A 276 14.27 0.11 -5.46
C ARG A 276 13.04 0.09 -4.57
N ARG A 277 12.67 1.21 -3.95
CA ARG A 277 11.44 1.31 -3.18
C ARG A 277 10.24 0.99 -4.07
N SER A 278 9.33 0.18 -3.56
CA SER A 278 8.16 -0.27 -4.31
C SER A 278 7.25 0.89 -4.77
N ASP A 279 7.11 1.95 -3.99
CA ASP A 279 6.32 3.14 -4.37
C ASP A 279 6.99 3.97 -5.48
N VAL A 280 8.33 4.09 -5.47
CA VAL A 280 9.09 4.76 -6.52
C VAL A 280 9.10 3.93 -7.81
N ALA A 281 9.36 2.62 -7.70
CA ALA A 281 9.30 1.70 -8.82
C ALA A 281 7.91 1.63 -9.45
N LYS A 282 6.83 1.73 -8.63
CA LYS A 282 5.46 1.83 -9.12
C LYS A 282 5.26 3.08 -9.98
N ALA A 283 5.68 4.24 -9.51
CA ALA A 283 5.54 5.49 -10.28
C ALA A 283 6.28 5.42 -11.62
N TYR A 284 7.43 4.74 -11.67
CA TYR A 284 8.14 4.45 -12.92
C TYR A 284 7.37 3.47 -13.81
N ALA A 285 6.74 2.43 -13.26
CA ALA A 285 5.90 1.52 -14.01
C ALA A 285 4.66 2.21 -14.60
N ASP A 286 4.05 3.14 -13.85
CA ASP A 286 2.93 3.96 -14.32
C ASP A 286 3.36 4.88 -15.48
N LEU A 287 4.57 5.47 -15.41
CA LEU A 287 5.15 6.23 -16.52
C LEU A 287 5.33 5.36 -17.77
N ASN A 288 5.83 4.13 -17.62
CA ASN A 288 5.95 3.18 -18.72
C ASN A 288 4.59 2.83 -19.33
N ALA A 289 3.56 2.66 -18.51
CA ALA A 289 2.20 2.37 -18.99
C ALA A 289 1.63 3.52 -19.82
N THR A 290 1.76 4.76 -19.35
CA THR A 290 1.28 5.95 -20.08
C THR A 290 2.10 6.21 -21.35
N ASN A 291 3.42 6.00 -21.34
CA ASN A 291 4.27 6.10 -22.51
C ASN A 291 3.85 5.12 -23.62
N ALA A 292 3.51 3.87 -23.26
CA ALA A 292 3.02 2.89 -24.23
C ALA A 292 1.69 3.34 -24.87
N LEU A 293 0.80 4.03 -24.15
CA LEU A 293 -0.46 4.55 -24.69
C LEU A 293 -0.27 5.67 -25.72
N ILE A 294 0.87 6.37 -25.75
CA ILE A 294 1.20 7.30 -26.83
C ILE A 294 1.33 6.53 -28.15
N GLY A 295 1.98 5.35 -28.11
CA GLY A 295 2.08 4.49 -29.30
C GLY A 295 0.70 4.02 -29.80
N VAL A 296 -0.21 3.70 -28.89
CA VAL A 296 -1.62 3.38 -29.22
C VAL A 296 -2.29 4.56 -29.92
N ALA A 297 -2.21 5.76 -29.36
CA ALA A 297 -2.85 6.95 -29.88
C ALA A 297 -2.23 7.39 -31.25
N LYS A 298 -0.92 7.27 -31.42
CA LYS A 298 -0.22 7.59 -32.67
C LYS A 298 -0.56 6.61 -33.81
N ALA A 299 -0.83 5.35 -33.49
CA ALA A 299 -1.27 4.37 -34.47
C ALA A 299 -2.60 4.77 -35.17
N ASP A 300 -3.45 5.55 -34.49
CA ASP A 300 -4.71 6.05 -35.06
C ASP A 300 -4.54 7.05 -36.23
N TYR A 301 -3.33 7.56 -36.48
CA TYR A 301 -3.01 8.33 -37.69
C TYR A 301 -2.86 7.47 -38.92
N LEU A 302 -2.75 6.15 -38.77
CA LEU A 302 -2.48 5.20 -39.83
C LEU A 302 -3.70 4.33 -40.15
N PRO A 303 -3.76 3.68 -41.30
CA PRO A 303 -4.90 2.83 -41.65
C PRO A 303 -5.01 1.63 -40.73
N SER A 304 -6.19 1.36 -40.20
CA SER A 304 -6.47 0.07 -39.53
C SER A 304 -6.73 -1.01 -40.60
N ILE A 305 -6.15 -2.18 -40.40
CA ILE A 305 -6.29 -3.34 -41.28
C ILE A 305 -7.00 -4.44 -40.51
N SER A 306 -8.16 -4.87 -40.99
CA SER A 306 -8.89 -5.97 -40.38
C SER A 306 -9.17 -7.10 -41.37
N LEU A 307 -9.10 -8.32 -40.91
CA LEU A 307 -9.52 -9.53 -41.59
C LEU A 307 -10.83 -10.02 -40.98
N THR A 308 -11.75 -10.39 -41.85
CA THR A 308 -13.03 -10.99 -41.45
C THR A 308 -13.23 -12.29 -42.19
N GLY A 309 -13.80 -13.27 -41.51
CA GLY A 309 -14.20 -14.54 -42.09
C GLY A 309 -15.62 -14.88 -41.66
N LEU A 310 -16.36 -15.52 -42.51
CA LEU A 310 -17.67 -16.07 -42.20
C LEU A 310 -17.76 -17.48 -42.76
N PHE A 311 -18.22 -18.43 -42.00
CA PHE A 311 -18.50 -19.77 -42.41
C PHE A 311 -19.78 -20.26 -41.76
N GLY A 312 -20.75 -20.78 -42.54
CA GLY A 312 -22.00 -21.26 -41.96
C GLY A 312 -23.05 -21.64 -42.99
N PHE A 313 -24.30 -21.42 -42.58
CA PHE A 313 -25.47 -21.77 -43.36
C PHE A 313 -26.47 -20.62 -43.35
N SER A 314 -27.12 -20.40 -44.49
CA SER A 314 -28.18 -19.40 -44.66
C SER A 314 -29.29 -20.00 -45.55
N SER A 315 -30.53 -19.99 -45.07
CA SER A 315 -31.68 -20.55 -45.75
C SER A 315 -32.93 -19.71 -45.57
N VAL A 316 -33.78 -19.71 -46.61
CA VAL A 316 -35.12 -19.11 -46.56
C VAL A 316 -36.03 -19.90 -45.61
N ASP A 317 -35.92 -21.22 -45.61
CA ASP A 317 -36.69 -22.13 -44.76
C ASP A 317 -35.81 -22.72 -43.68
N PHE A 318 -36.28 -22.61 -42.45
CA PHE A 318 -35.53 -23.08 -41.28
C PHE A 318 -35.24 -24.58 -41.34
N GLU A 319 -36.16 -25.38 -41.86
CA GLU A 319 -36.02 -26.83 -42.00
C GLU A 319 -34.83 -27.23 -42.94
N ASN A 320 -34.49 -26.35 -43.86
CA ASN A 320 -33.45 -26.56 -44.85
C ASN A 320 -32.10 -25.86 -44.51
N ILE A 321 -31.91 -25.44 -43.26
CA ILE A 321 -30.73 -24.66 -42.90
C ILE A 321 -29.43 -25.46 -42.98
N PHE A 322 -29.46 -26.76 -42.75
CA PHE A 322 -28.25 -27.61 -42.76
C PHE A 322 -28.08 -28.44 -43.99
N ILE A 323 -28.80 -28.16 -45.08
CA ILE A 323 -28.55 -28.82 -46.36
C ILE A 323 -27.32 -28.24 -47.06
N SER A 324 -26.70 -29.02 -47.95
CA SER A 324 -25.48 -28.67 -48.69
C SER A 324 -25.61 -27.32 -49.42
N ASN A 325 -26.78 -27.06 -50.02
CA ASN A 325 -27.04 -25.83 -50.77
C ASN A 325 -27.24 -24.58 -49.93
N ALA A 326 -27.37 -24.73 -48.57
CA ALA A 326 -27.47 -23.61 -47.66
C ALA A 326 -26.09 -23.15 -47.10
N ASN A 327 -25.02 -23.88 -47.47
CA ASN A 327 -23.65 -23.54 -47.03
C ASN A 327 -23.23 -22.17 -47.60
N THR A 328 -22.62 -21.33 -46.77
CA THR A 328 -22.10 -20.03 -47.17
C THR A 328 -20.77 -19.76 -46.48
N TRP A 329 -19.85 -19.11 -47.16
CA TRP A 329 -18.60 -18.62 -46.61
C TRP A 329 -18.17 -17.34 -47.26
N SER A 330 -17.44 -16.53 -46.52
CA SER A 330 -16.76 -15.35 -47.07
C SER A 330 -15.48 -15.08 -46.31
N ILE A 331 -14.47 -14.57 -47.02
CA ILE A 331 -13.23 -14.06 -46.43
C ILE A 331 -13.06 -12.65 -47.01
N GLY A 332 -12.85 -11.70 -46.11
CA GLY A 332 -12.68 -10.29 -46.47
C GLY A 332 -11.52 -9.65 -45.74
N GLY A 333 -10.87 -8.69 -46.36
CA GLY A 333 -9.94 -7.77 -45.74
C GLY A 333 -10.43 -6.35 -45.92
N SER A 334 -10.35 -5.53 -44.90
CA SER A 334 -10.67 -4.11 -45.02
C SER A 334 -9.51 -3.26 -44.52
N LEU A 335 -9.28 -2.13 -45.21
CA LEU A 335 -8.35 -1.09 -44.82
C LEU A 335 -9.15 0.19 -44.66
N VAL A 336 -9.11 0.75 -43.44
CA VAL A 336 -9.85 1.97 -43.09
C VAL A 336 -8.87 3.05 -42.67
N GLN A 337 -8.81 4.16 -43.41
CA GLN A 337 -8.03 5.35 -43.09
C GLN A 337 -8.97 6.51 -42.80
N LYS A 338 -8.80 7.13 -41.61
CA LYS A 338 -9.48 8.37 -41.27
C LYS A 338 -8.83 9.52 -42.01
N ILE A 339 -9.54 10.11 -42.99
CA ILE A 339 -9.01 11.23 -43.79
C ILE A 339 -9.29 12.57 -43.11
N PHE A 340 -10.45 12.71 -42.50
CA PHE A 340 -10.85 13.93 -41.79
C PHE A 340 -11.67 13.60 -40.58
N ASP A 341 -11.22 14.05 -39.38
CA ASP A 341 -11.87 13.81 -38.10
C ASP A 341 -11.97 15.07 -37.22
N TYR A 342 -11.79 16.24 -37.83
CA TYR A 342 -11.80 17.55 -37.18
C TYR A 342 -10.79 17.66 -36.05
N GLY A 343 -9.63 16.99 -36.16
CA GLY A 343 -8.55 17.04 -35.19
C GLY A 343 -8.72 16.11 -33.95
N ARG A 344 -9.66 15.18 -34.00
CA ARG A 344 -9.90 14.21 -32.91
C ARG A 344 -8.64 13.38 -32.61
N THR A 345 -8.05 12.76 -33.63
CA THR A 345 -6.82 11.96 -33.48
C THR A 345 -5.67 12.80 -32.92
N LYS A 346 -5.46 14.03 -33.47
CA LYS A 346 -4.44 14.96 -32.94
C LYS A 346 -4.64 15.24 -31.45
N ASN A 347 -5.87 15.51 -31.02
CA ASN A 347 -6.16 15.79 -29.61
C ASN A 347 -6.02 14.55 -28.74
N ASN A 348 -6.35 13.34 -29.22
CA ASN A 348 -6.13 12.09 -28.51
C ASN A 348 -4.63 11.85 -28.26
N VAL A 349 -3.78 12.08 -29.26
CA VAL A 349 -2.32 11.99 -29.10
C VAL A 349 -1.83 13.01 -28.10
N ARG A 350 -2.31 14.27 -28.17
CA ARG A 350 -1.95 15.31 -27.19
C ARG A 350 -2.35 14.94 -25.77
N ILE A 351 -3.53 14.31 -25.59
CA ILE A 351 -3.97 13.81 -24.26
C ILE A 351 -3.00 12.74 -23.77
N ALA A 352 -2.63 11.77 -24.63
CA ALA A 352 -1.70 10.70 -24.25
C ALA A 352 -0.31 11.26 -23.88
N GLU A 353 0.23 12.20 -24.66
CA GLU A 353 1.51 12.88 -24.38
C GLU A 353 1.44 13.71 -23.07
N THR A 354 0.30 14.37 -22.81
CA THR A 354 0.12 15.11 -21.55
C THR A 354 0.02 14.17 -20.37
N ASN A 355 -0.64 13.01 -20.50
CA ASN A 355 -0.73 12.00 -19.44
C ASN A 355 0.65 11.41 -19.09
N GLU A 356 1.51 11.21 -20.08
CA GLU A 356 2.90 10.81 -19.87
C GLU A 356 3.67 11.87 -19.08
N GLN A 357 3.55 13.15 -19.44
CA GLN A 357 4.19 14.26 -18.71
C GLN A 357 3.71 14.33 -17.26
N ILE A 358 2.41 14.12 -17.02
CA ILE A 358 1.86 14.02 -15.65
C ILE A 358 2.49 12.85 -14.89
N ALA A 359 2.63 11.69 -15.53
CA ALA A 359 3.26 10.52 -14.91
C ALA A 359 4.76 10.74 -14.64
N ALA A 360 5.48 11.44 -15.52
CA ALA A 360 6.88 11.83 -15.31
C ALA A 360 7.04 12.75 -14.08
N VAL A 361 6.19 13.75 -13.94
CA VAL A 361 6.16 14.65 -12.76
C VAL A 361 5.80 13.85 -11.49
N ALA A 362 4.87 12.89 -11.58
CA ALA A 362 4.51 12.03 -10.45
C ALA A 362 5.68 11.14 -10.02
N TYR A 363 6.46 10.61 -10.97
CA TYR A 363 7.67 9.83 -10.68
C TYR A 363 8.74 10.71 -10.00
N GLU A 364 9.01 11.91 -10.50
CA GLU A 364 9.92 12.86 -9.87
C GLU A 364 9.48 13.19 -8.42
N ALA A 365 8.18 13.43 -8.22
CA ALA A 365 7.63 13.69 -6.90
C ALA A 365 7.79 12.49 -5.95
N ALA A 366 7.59 11.27 -6.44
CA ALA A 366 7.79 10.04 -5.65
C ALA A 366 9.25 9.89 -5.20
N VAL A 367 10.22 10.17 -6.07
CA VAL A 367 11.66 10.14 -5.72
C VAL A 367 11.99 11.21 -4.66
N LYS A 368 11.53 12.45 -4.85
CA LYS A 368 11.74 13.55 -3.88
C LYS A 368 11.12 13.22 -2.52
N LYS A 369 9.92 12.66 -2.51
CA LYS A 369 9.23 12.23 -1.30
C LYS A 369 10.01 11.13 -0.59
N ALA A 370 10.49 10.12 -1.32
CA ALA A 370 11.28 9.02 -0.76
C ALA A 370 12.57 9.53 -0.08
N LEU A 371 13.28 10.47 -0.71
CA LEU A 371 14.46 11.13 -0.13
C LEU A 371 14.12 11.89 1.17
N GLY A 372 13.03 12.66 1.16
CA GLY A 372 12.54 13.37 2.34
C GLY A 372 12.24 12.42 3.50
N GLU A 373 11.48 11.34 3.23
CA GLU A 373 11.11 10.34 4.23
C GLU A 373 12.33 9.66 4.87
N VAL A 374 13.34 9.29 4.07
CA VAL A 374 14.58 8.71 4.59
C VAL A 374 15.33 9.68 5.49
N ARG A 375 15.49 10.94 5.03
CA ARG A 375 16.16 11.98 5.82
C ARG A 375 15.45 12.21 7.14
N ASP A 376 14.13 12.32 7.11
CA ASP A 376 13.32 12.57 8.29
C ASP A 376 13.36 11.37 9.25
N ALA A 377 13.26 10.13 8.75
CA ALA A 377 13.36 8.93 9.56
C ALA A 377 14.72 8.81 10.28
N LEU A 378 15.84 9.08 9.58
CA LEU A 378 17.17 9.06 10.16
C LEU A 378 17.35 10.15 11.24
N ASN A 379 16.86 11.37 10.97
CA ASN A 379 16.92 12.46 11.93
C ASN A 379 16.05 12.19 13.16
N ASN A 380 14.85 11.67 12.96
CA ASN A 380 13.94 11.31 14.05
C ASN A 380 14.55 10.21 14.92
N ARG A 381 15.17 9.17 14.34
CA ARG A 381 15.88 8.14 15.10
C ARG A 381 17.03 8.73 15.91
N LYS A 382 17.87 9.57 15.30
CA LYS A 382 18.98 10.24 16.00
C LYS A 382 18.46 11.04 17.20
N ASN A 383 17.43 11.85 16.99
CA ASN A 383 16.87 12.68 18.05
C ASN A 383 16.17 11.86 19.12
N ALA A 384 15.43 10.82 18.77
CA ALA A 384 14.80 9.91 19.72
C ALA A 384 15.85 9.22 20.62
N LYS A 385 16.99 8.80 20.05
CA LYS A 385 18.10 8.23 20.82
C LYS A 385 18.72 9.23 21.80
N LEU A 386 18.95 10.45 21.36
CA LEU A 386 19.46 11.53 22.23
C LEU A 386 18.45 11.84 23.35
N THR A 387 17.17 11.96 23.02
CA THR A 387 16.10 12.18 24.00
C THR A 387 16.04 11.08 25.02
N LEU A 388 16.07 9.81 24.61
CA LEU A 388 16.07 8.67 25.53
C LEU A 388 17.25 8.72 26.51
N ASN A 389 18.45 9.05 26.03
CA ASN A 389 19.63 9.18 26.89
C ASN A 389 19.43 10.29 27.94
N GLN A 390 18.89 11.44 27.56
CA GLN A 390 18.62 12.54 28.50
C GLN A 390 17.52 12.17 29.52
N VAL A 391 16.48 11.47 29.08
CA VAL A 391 15.41 11.00 29.97
C VAL A 391 15.93 9.97 30.95
N LYS A 392 16.87 9.09 30.60
CA LYS A 392 17.51 8.15 31.50
C LYS A 392 18.34 8.85 32.57
N GLU A 393 19.09 9.89 32.21
CA GLU A 393 19.83 10.69 33.22
C GLU A 393 18.88 11.43 34.15
N LEU A 394 17.77 11.96 33.61
CA LEU A 394 16.73 12.58 34.44
C LEU A 394 16.07 11.57 35.40
N LEU A 395 15.76 10.35 34.88
CA LEU A 395 15.20 9.27 35.69
C LEU A 395 16.12 8.90 36.83
N HIS A 396 17.41 8.71 36.55
CA HIS A 396 18.41 8.42 37.60
C HIS A 396 18.45 9.53 38.67
N SER A 397 18.41 10.81 38.25
CA SER A 397 18.39 11.93 39.19
C SER A 397 17.11 11.97 40.06
N GLN A 398 15.94 11.71 39.44
CA GLN A 398 14.66 11.69 40.18
C GLN A 398 14.54 10.50 41.13
N GLU A 399 15.08 9.35 40.77
CA GLU A 399 15.16 8.19 41.69
C GLU A 399 15.99 8.49 42.92
N LYS A 400 17.12 9.20 42.75
CA LYS A 400 17.97 9.64 43.81
C LYS A 400 17.28 10.70 44.71
N ILE A 401 16.61 11.69 44.08
CA ILE A 401 15.84 12.72 44.81
C ILE A 401 14.74 12.06 45.63
N TYR A 402 13.96 11.15 45.03
CA TYR A 402 12.89 10.44 45.74
C TYR A 402 13.44 9.64 46.94
N LYS A 403 14.54 8.92 46.73
CA LYS A 403 15.18 8.17 47.84
C LYS A 403 15.59 9.08 48.98
N LEU A 404 16.28 10.19 48.69
CA LEU A 404 16.69 11.17 49.72
C LEU A 404 15.50 11.82 50.40
N ALA A 405 14.48 12.22 49.65
CA ALA A 405 13.26 12.80 50.23
C ALA A 405 12.52 11.82 51.14
N LYS A 406 12.50 10.53 50.74
CA LYS A 406 11.92 9.47 51.59
C LYS A 406 12.71 9.26 52.89
N ASP A 407 14.04 9.14 52.81
CA ASP A 407 14.92 8.94 53.98
C ASP A 407 14.78 10.15 54.92
N GLN A 408 14.83 11.40 54.42
CA GLN A 408 14.66 12.63 55.19
C GLN A 408 13.26 12.73 55.85
N PHE A 409 12.23 12.28 55.15
CA PHE A 409 10.88 12.26 55.69
C PHE A 409 10.73 11.23 56.79
N GLU A 410 11.30 10.03 56.69
CA GLU A 410 11.30 8.98 57.71
C GLU A 410 12.05 9.42 58.94
N GLU A 411 13.12 10.19 58.81
CA GLU A 411 13.90 10.77 59.94
C GLU A 411 13.28 12.07 60.48
N GLY A 412 12.20 12.58 59.87
CA GLY A 412 11.49 13.78 60.34
C GLY A 412 12.12 15.12 59.94
N TYR A 413 13.11 15.12 59.04
CA TYR A 413 13.79 16.34 58.59
C TYR A 413 12.99 17.14 57.55
N THR A 414 12.07 16.49 56.81
CA THR A 414 11.23 17.15 55.79
C THR A 414 9.76 16.84 55.99
N GLY A 415 8.91 17.72 55.42
CA GLY A 415 7.47 17.58 55.44
C GLY A 415 6.95 16.57 54.43
N HIS A 416 5.66 16.21 54.54
CA HIS A 416 5.00 15.32 53.59
C HIS A 416 4.93 15.86 52.18
N LEU A 417 4.87 17.18 52.04
CA LEU A 417 4.74 17.83 50.72
C LEU A 417 5.96 17.56 49.83
N GLU A 418 7.17 17.63 50.38
CA GLU A 418 8.43 17.37 49.68
C GLU A 418 8.52 15.93 49.22
N LEU A 419 8.11 14.97 50.07
CA LEU A 419 8.04 13.55 49.66
C LEU A 419 7.00 13.33 48.54
N LEU A 420 5.79 13.90 48.68
CA LEU A 420 4.74 13.79 47.67
C LEU A 420 5.15 14.40 46.34
N ASP A 421 5.87 15.51 46.36
CA ASP A 421 6.40 16.17 45.18
C ASP A 421 7.46 15.30 44.47
N ALA A 422 8.40 14.75 45.24
CA ALA A 422 9.40 13.81 44.73
C ALA A 422 8.75 12.55 44.13
N GLN A 423 7.69 12.01 44.70
CA GLN A 423 6.92 10.88 44.20
C GLN A 423 6.23 11.21 42.87
N ARG A 424 5.57 12.37 42.77
CA ARG A 424 4.89 12.82 41.51
C ARG A 424 5.89 13.04 40.39
N ASN A 425 7.03 13.67 40.71
CA ASN A 425 8.08 13.91 39.71
C ASN A 425 8.69 12.58 39.24
N LEU A 426 8.97 11.64 40.13
CA LEU A 426 9.46 10.31 39.75
C LEU A 426 8.45 9.56 38.84
N LEU A 427 7.15 9.55 39.23
CA LEU A 427 6.11 8.97 38.37
C LEU A 427 6.11 9.58 36.96
N SER A 428 6.12 10.90 36.89
CA SER A 428 6.14 11.64 35.60
C SER A 428 7.31 11.21 34.72
N VAL A 429 8.51 11.12 35.29
CA VAL A 429 9.72 10.77 34.51
C VAL A 429 9.75 9.26 34.18
N ARG A 430 9.23 8.37 35.01
CA ARG A 430 9.06 6.94 34.68
C ARG A 430 8.12 6.76 33.46
N LEU A 431 7.01 7.50 33.39
CA LEU A 431 6.10 7.48 32.25
C LEU A 431 6.76 8.08 31.02
N GLN A 432 7.60 9.11 31.19
CA GLN A 432 8.37 9.74 30.11
C GLN A 432 9.45 8.79 29.56
N ASP A 433 10.11 8.00 30.41
CA ASP A 433 11.09 7.00 29.95
C ASP A 433 10.45 5.93 29.07
N ILE A 434 9.27 5.41 29.46
CA ILE A 434 8.52 4.48 28.62
C ILE A 434 8.17 5.11 27.27
N ALA A 435 7.71 6.36 27.25
CA ALA A 435 7.37 7.07 26.03
C ALA A 435 8.60 7.33 25.13
N ALA A 436 9.75 7.68 25.73
CA ALA A 436 10.98 7.90 24.99
C ALA A 436 11.54 6.59 24.38
N ASN A 437 11.45 5.48 25.11
CA ASN A 437 11.80 4.16 24.59
C ASN A 437 10.90 3.75 23.42
N LEU A 438 9.58 3.93 23.55
CA LEU A 438 8.64 3.69 22.43
C LEU A 438 8.97 4.56 21.23
N SER A 439 9.23 5.85 21.42
CA SER A 439 9.59 6.78 20.34
C SER A 439 10.86 6.34 19.59
N LEU A 440 11.86 5.82 20.31
CA LEU A 440 13.06 5.27 19.67
C LEU A 440 12.72 4.05 18.82
N ILE A 441 11.99 3.08 19.36
CA ILE A 441 11.59 1.87 18.64
C ILE A 441 10.73 2.20 17.40
N ASP A 442 9.76 3.10 17.54
CA ASP A 442 8.93 3.57 16.41
C ASP A 442 9.76 4.25 15.34
N SER A 443 10.77 5.03 15.71
CA SER A 443 11.68 5.67 14.77
C SER A 443 12.52 4.66 13.98
N VAL A 444 12.88 3.53 14.59
CA VAL A 444 13.57 2.43 13.91
C VAL A 444 12.63 1.75 12.90
N VAL A 445 11.37 1.52 13.25
CA VAL A 445 10.35 1.02 12.30
C VAL A 445 10.20 1.98 11.12
N ASP A 446 10.20 3.30 11.36
CA ASP A 446 10.13 4.30 10.31
C ASP A 446 11.35 4.28 9.38
N VAL A 447 12.54 4.03 9.92
CA VAL A 447 13.75 3.84 9.11
C VAL A 447 13.59 2.62 8.19
N TYR A 448 13.20 1.45 8.71
CA TYR A 448 12.95 0.27 7.88
C TYR A 448 11.91 0.54 6.78
N LYS A 449 10.81 1.22 7.13
CA LYS A 449 9.77 1.60 6.17
C LYS A 449 10.31 2.56 5.11
N ALA A 450 11.06 3.59 5.49
CA ALA A 450 11.62 4.58 4.59
C ALA A 450 12.63 3.99 3.60
N PHE A 451 13.34 2.93 3.99
CA PHE A 451 14.24 2.18 3.12
C PHE A 451 13.55 1.09 2.28
N GLY A 452 12.22 0.99 2.34
CA GLY A 452 11.46 0.03 1.53
C GLY A 452 11.38 -1.38 2.11
N GLY A 453 11.78 -1.60 3.38
CA GLY A 453 11.57 -2.84 4.10
C GLY A 453 12.29 -4.07 3.54
N GLY A 454 13.42 -3.90 2.87
CA GLY A 454 14.21 -5.01 2.33
C GLY A 454 13.65 -5.65 1.05
N PHE A 455 12.71 -5.00 0.40
CA PHE A 455 12.13 -5.48 -0.85
C PHE A 455 13.20 -5.52 -1.96
N LYS A 456 13.45 -6.71 -2.53
CA LYS A 456 14.16 -6.86 -3.81
C LYS A 456 13.10 -6.81 -4.91
N ALA A 457 13.12 -5.76 -5.75
CA ALA A 457 12.42 -5.79 -7.02
C ALA A 457 13.10 -6.84 -7.91
N GLU A 458 12.45 -7.98 -8.14
CA GLU A 458 12.84 -8.96 -9.16
C GLU A 458 12.50 -8.45 -10.56
#